data_57dded4c91ca383fa862bba3ed6c770d
#
_entry.id   57dded4c91ca383fa862bba3ed6c770d
#
_cell.length_a   1.000
_cell.length_b   1.000
_cell.length_c   1.000
_cell.angle_alpha   90.00
_cell.angle_beta   90.00
_cell.angle_gamma   90.00
#
_symmetry.space_group_name_H-M   'P 1'
#
loop_
_entity.id
_entity.type
_entity.pdbx_description
1 polymer ?
#
loop_
_entity_poly.entity_id
_entity_poly.type
_entity_poly.pdbx_seq_one_letter_code
_entity_poly.pdbx_strand_id
1 'polypeptide(L)'
;FDLVTREKESRSLKTLLSHPVYRDEIIVGKAFGGGATLGIVVGLVLAVTTAVLLVFSIVPTAGEVVAILIFGLVSLLFLIAWFTVALAFSTAVRESGNALIFTLVVFFVISSLFPVLGALGGGFVAGPPPQLPETPAVEVLPVMYVSNATGSYVVPGVDSGQQASARHDMLKEYQEELAAYTEKKRTVTDVLTLLSPQKSYQAVTDVVSAPREMSLVDSLGSVWAGIAGLIAFPSIFFAAAYTRFMRMDIR
;
A
#
# COMPACT_ATOMS: atom_id res chain seq x y z
N PHE A 1 17.35 15.90 -1.37
CA PHE A 1 18.22 14.91 -2.00
C PHE A 1 19.73 15.24 -1.83
N ASP A 2 20.08 16.48 -1.57
CA ASP A 2 21.46 16.97 -1.56
C ASP A 2 22.01 17.29 -0.14
N LEU A 3 21.35 16.85 0.91
CA LEU A 3 21.66 17.18 2.32
C LEU A 3 23.09 16.86 2.74
N VAL A 4 23.70 15.85 2.15
CA VAL A 4 25.08 15.44 2.44
C VAL A 4 25.97 15.67 1.21
N THR A 5 25.49 15.43 -0.01
CA THR A 5 26.28 15.61 -1.23
C THR A 5 26.69 17.07 -1.44
N ARG A 6 25.80 18.02 -1.19
CA ARG A 6 26.11 19.46 -1.29
C ARG A 6 27.25 19.89 -0.37
N GLU A 7 27.31 19.36 0.83
CA GLU A 7 28.41 19.64 1.77
C GLU A 7 29.71 18.95 1.35
N LYS A 8 29.63 17.79 0.67
CA LYS A 8 30.81 17.15 0.07
C LYS A 8 31.36 17.98 -1.07
N GLU A 9 30.48 18.45 -1.99
CA GLU A 9 30.85 19.28 -3.14
C GLU A 9 31.46 20.61 -2.73
N SER A 10 30.85 21.29 -1.75
CA SER A 10 31.33 22.57 -1.22
C SER A 10 32.53 22.44 -0.26
N ARG A 11 32.97 21.22 0.04
CA ARG A 11 33.99 20.90 1.05
C ARG A 11 33.68 21.42 2.46
N SER A 12 32.48 21.92 2.71
CA SER A 12 32.04 22.41 4.03
C SER A 12 31.96 21.28 5.07
N LEU A 13 31.79 20.04 4.62
CA LEU A 13 31.80 18.87 5.48
C LEU A 13 33.15 18.70 6.22
N LYS A 14 34.28 19.07 5.61
CA LYS A 14 35.59 19.07 6.27
C LYS A 14 35.66 20.10 7.40
N THR A 15 35.13 21.28 7.18
CA THR A 15 35.08 22.35 8.19
C THR A 15 34.13 21.97 9.32
N LEU A 16 33.00 21.35 9.03
CA LEU A 16 32.04 20.89 10.04
C LEU A 16 32.67 19.82 10.95
N LEU A 17 33.44 18.89 10.40
CA LEU A 17 34.10 17.80 11.11
C LEU A 17 35.42 18.24 11.81
N SER A 18 35.89 19.45 11.55
CA SER A 18 37.03 20.03 12.32
C SER A 18 36.59 20.57 13.69
N HIS A 19 35.30 20.78 13.92
CA HIS A 19 34.74 21.08 15.23
C HIS A 19 34.53 19.78 16.04
N PRO A 20 34.49 19.84 17.38
CA PRO A 20 34.30 18.66 18.25
C PRO A 20 32.84 18.16 18.20
N VAL A 21 32.36 17.79 17.01
CA VAL A 21 31.03 17.23 16.78
C VAL A 21 31.19 15.81 16.28
N TYR A 22 30.43 14.88 16.85
CA TYR A 22 30.46 13.50 16.42
C TYR A 22 29.70 13.31 15.09
N ARG A 23 30.15 12.37 14.25
CA ARG A 23 29.56 12.10 12.94
C ARG A 23 28.10 11.63 13.03
N ASP A 24 27.80 10.85 14.07
CA ASP A 24 26.44 10.37 14.34
C ASP A 24 25.48 11.52 14.65
N GLU A 25 25.92 12.54 15.39
CA GLU A 25 25.11 13.73 15.67
C GLU A 25 24.75 14.50 14.40
N ILE A 26 25.67 14.57 13.45
CA ILE A 26 25.43 15.27 12.17
C ILE A 26 24.36 14.57 11.36
N ILE A 27 24.46 13.26 11.15
CA ILE A 27 23.49 12.53 10.30
C ILE A 27 22.11 12.43 10.97
N VAL A 28 22.10 12.23 12.29
CA VAL A 28 20.87 12.20 13.09
C VAL A 28 20.23 13.59 13.12
N GLY A 29 21.00 14.65 13.34
CA GLY A 29 20.51 16.04 13.30
C GLY A 29 19.91 16.40 11.95
N LYS A 30 20.53 15.98 10.83
CA LYS A 30 19.97 16.17 9.48
C LYS A 30 18.65 15.41 9.28
N ALA A 31 18.59 14.18 9.76
CA ALA A 31 17.39 13.37 9.65
C ALA A 31 16.23 13.98 10.46
N PHE A 32 16.49 14.38 11.70
CA PHE A 32 15.48 15.05 12.54
C PHE A 32 15.07 16.42 11.98
N GLY A 33 16.02 17.23 11.52
CA GLY A 33 15.74 18.53 10.92
C GLY A 33 14.88 18.40 9.67
N GLY A 34 15.21 17.45 8.79
CA GLY A 34 14.37 17.14 7.60
C GLY A 34 13.01 16.61 7.98
N GLY A 35 12.91 15.68 8.93
CA GLY A 35 11.65 15.15 9.42
C GLY A 35 10.76 16.24 10.07
N ALA A 36 11.35 17.11 10.88
CA ALA A 36 10.64 18.23 11.48
C ALA A 36 10.10 19.21 10.42
N THR A 37 10.90 19.52 9.40
CA THR A 37 10.46 20.36 8.27
C THR A 37 9.26 19.73 7.56
N LEU A 38 9.30 18.44 7.26
CA LEU A 38 8.17 17.72 6.67
C LEU A 38 6.94 17.74 7.58
N GLY A 39 7.13 17.58 8.90
CA GLY A 39 6.05 17.68 9.88
C GLY A 39 5.38 19.05 9.89
N ILE A 40 6.15 20.13 9.83
CA ILE A 40 5.63 21.50 9.74
C ILE A 40 4.83 21.68 8.44
N VAL A 41 5.36 21.20 7.31
CA VAL A 41 4.66 21.30 6.01
C VAL A 41 3.34 20.53 6.03
N VAL A 42 3.32 19.29 6.52
CA VAL A 42 2.08 18.50 6.65
C VAL A 42 1.09 19.19 7.59
N GLY A 43 1.56 19.68 8.74
CA GLY A 43 0.73 20.42 9.68
C GLY A 43 0.10 21.68 9.06
N LEU A 44 0.88 22.43 8.27
CA LEU A 44 0.39 23.59 7.55
C LEU A 44 -0.68 23.22 6.51
N VAL A 45 -0.44 22.14 5.73
CA VAL A 45 -1.41 21.65 4.75
C VAL A 45 -2.72 21.25 5.44
N LEU A 46 -2.66 20.51 6.54
CA LEU A 46 -3.85 20.13 7.31
C LEU A 46 -4.60 21.36 7.87
N ALA A 47 -3.85 22.33 8.40
CA ALA A 47 -4.44 23.56 8.90
C ALA A 47 -5.16 24.36 7.80
N VAL A 48 -4.52 24.53 6.64
CA VAL A 48 -5.13 25.20 5.48
C VAL A 48 -6.35 24.43 4.99
N THR A 49 -6.26 23.11 4.85
CA THR A 49 -7.38 22.27 4.42
C THR A 49 -8.57 22.42 5.38
N THR A 50 -8.31 22.33 6.69
CA THR A 50 -9.36 22.50 7.70
C THR A 50 -9.96 23.92 7.67
N ALA A 51 -9.12 24.95 7.50
CA ALA A 51 -9.61 26.33 7.37
C ALA A 51 -10.53 26.51 6.14
N VAL A 52 -10.17 25.91 5.01
CA VAL A 52 -11.00 25.93 3.79
C VAL A 52 -12.35 25.22 4.04
N LEU A 53 -12.39 24.08 4.70
CA LEU A 53 -13.64 23.40 5.05
C LEU A 53 -14.55 24.30 5.91
N LEU A 54 -13.98 24.98 6.90
CA LEU A 54 -14.73 25.90 7.76
C LEU A 54 -15.30 27.13 7.00
N VAL A 55 -14.55 27.67 6.03
CA VAL A 55 -15.04 28.76 5.15
C VAL A 55 -16.27 28.33 4.36
N PHE A 56 -16.33 27.07 3.92
CA PHE A 56 -17.50 26.50 3.25
C PHE A 56 -18.59 26.02 4.22
N SER A 57 -18.49 26.37 5.51
CA SER A 57 -19.43 25.95 6.56
C SER A 57 -19.50 24.44 6.78
N ILE A 58 -18.48 23.70 6.36
CA ILE A 58 -18.34 22.27 6.60
C ILE A 58 -17.57 22.11 7.92
N VAL A 59 -18.30 21.81 9.00
CA VAL A 59 -17.70 21.58 10.32
C VAL A 59 -17.46 20.09 10.51
N PRO A 60 -16.19 19.63 10.54
CA PRO A 60 -15.91 18.22 10.73
C PRO A 60 -16.32 17.75 12.12
N THR A 61 -16.92 16.59 12.21
CA THR A 61 -17.23 15.88 13.46
C THR A 61 -15.95 15.46 14.18
N ALA A 62 -16.04 15.18 15.48
CA ALA A 62 -14.87 14.70 16.25
C ALA A 62 -14.20 13.47 15.61
N GLY A 63 -15.00 12.54 15.07
CA GLY A 63 -14.48 11.36 14.36
C GLY A 63 -13.76 11.71 13.07
N GLU A 64 -14.23 12.69 12.32
CA GLU A 64 -13.57 13.16 11.08
C GLU A 64 -12.28 13.91 11.39
N VAL A 65 -12.24 14.69 12.48
CA VAL A 65 -11.00 15.32 12.94
C VAL A 65 -9.93 14.27 13.23
N VAL A 66 -10.28 13.20 13.95
CA VAL A 66 -9.36 12.09 14.21
C VAL A 66 -8.87 11.44 12.91
N ALA A 67 -9.77 11.23 11.93
CA ALA A 67 -9.38 10.71 10.63
C ALA A 67 -8.41 11.62 9.88
N ILE A 68 -8.65 12.93 9.88
CA ILE A 68 -7.75 13.93 9.28
C ILE A 68 -6.37 13.89 9.93
N LEU A 69 -6.29 13.76 11.26
CA LEU A 69 -5.02 13.65 11.98
C LEU A 69 -4.29 12.35 11.65
N ILE A 70 -5.00 11.22 11.60
CA ILE A 70 -4.42 9.93 11.20
C ILE A 70 -3.92 10.01 9.76
N PHE A 71 -4.70 10.56 8.85
CA PHE A 71 -4.29 10.77 7.45
C PHE A 71 -3.02 11.62 7.37
N GLY A 72 -2.93 12.70 8.15
CA GLY A 72 -1.74 13.54 8.23
C GLY A 72 -0.52 12.80 8.75
N LEU A 73 -0.69 12.00 9.81
CA LEU A 73 0.39 11.18 10.36
C LEU A 73 0.90 10.15 9.36
N VAL A 74 0.00 9.44 8.69
CA VAL A 74 0.34 8.44 7.66
C VAL A 74 1.03 9.11 6.46
N SER A 75 0.56 10.29 6.05
CA SER A 75 1.19 11.08 4.99
C SER A 75 2.60 11.54 5.39
N LEU A 76 2.80 11.92 6.64
CA LEU A 76 4.11 12.28 7.18
C LEU A 76 5.07 11.07 7.14
N LEU A 77 4.62 9.89 7.58
CA LEU A 77 5.41 8.67 7.52
C LEU A 77 5.80 8.31 6.08
N PHE A 78 4.87 8.46 5.14
CA PHE A 78 5.14 8.26 3.71
C PHE A 78 6.19 9.25 3.16
N LEU A 79 6.11 10.51 3.53
CA LEU A 79 7.11 11.52 3.13
C LEU A 79 8.48 11.24 3.77
N ILE A 80 8.52 10.82 5.05
CA ILE A 80 9.74 10.41 5.73
C ILE A 80 10.35 9.19 5.04
N ALA A 81 9.55 8.24 4.55
CA ALA A 81 10.04 7.09 3.80
C ALA A 81 10.86 7.53 2.57
N TRP A 82 10.32 8.42 1.74
CA TRP A 82 11.04 8.94 0.57
C TRP A 82 12.19 9.86 0.92
N PHE A 83 12.06 10.62 2.00
CA PHE A 83 13.14 11.45 2.53
C PHE A 83 14.36 10.60 2.95
N THR A 84 14.15 9.47 3.62
CA THR A 84 15.24 8.57 4.04
C THR A 84 15.91 7.88 2.86
N VAL A 85 15.17 7.56 1.79
CA VAL A 85 15.75 7.09 0.52
C VAL A 85 16.68 8.15 -0.08
N ALA A 86 16.19 9.39 -0.17
CA ALA A 86 17.01 10.51 -0.68
C ALA A 86 18.25 10.75 0.19
N LEU A 87 18.10 10.66 1.50
CA LEU A 87 19.22 10.77 2.45
C LEU A 87 20.26 9.65 2.24
N ALA A 88 19.81 8.40 2.04
CA ALA A 88 20.68 7.27 1.78
C ALA A 88 21.50 7.46 0.51
N PHE A 89 20.90 7.91 -0.59
CA PHE A 89 21.63 8.21 -1.84
C PHE A 89 22.54 9.42 -1.68
N SER A 90 22.12 10.44 -0.95
CA SER A 90 22.99 11.59 -0.63
C SER A 90 24.26 11.20 0.13
N THR A 91 24.20 10.17 0.98
CA THR A 91 25.40 9.63 1.64
C THR A 91 26.25 8.74 0.72
N ALA A 92 25.62 8.04 -0.24
CA ALA A 92 26.28 7.04 -1.07
C ALA A 92 27.06 7.62 -2.25
N VAL A 93 26.57 8.70 -2.87
CA VAL A 93 27.18 9.32 -4.05
C VAL A 93 27.99 10.56 -3.72
N ARG A 94 28.79 11.03 -4.68
CA ARG A 94 29.66 12.20 -4.50
C ARG A 94 29.04 13.49 -5.01
N GLU A 95 28.20 13.42 -6.03
CA GLU A 95 27.60 14.55 -6.73
C GLU A 95 26.11 14.65 -6.46
N SER A 96 25.61 15.86 -6.22
CA SER A 96 24.19 16.13 -5.94
C SER A 96 23.26 15.69 -7.07
N GLY A 97 23.68 15.92 -8.33
CA GLY A 97 22.92 15.49 -9.50
C GLY A 97 22.70 13.97 -9.55
N ASN A 98 23.74 13.20 -9.25
CA ASN A 98 23.64 11.74 -9.21
C ASN A 98 22.76 11.26 -8.06
N ALA A 99 22.79 11.92 -6.89
CA ALA A 99 21.90 11.60 -5.78
C ALA A 99 20.41 11.77 -6.15
N LEU A 100 20.11 12.85 -6.87
CA LEU A 100 18.75 13.10 -7.39
C LEU A 100 18.32 12.02 -8.37
N ILE A 101 19.17 11.71 -9.36
CA ILE A 101 18.86 10.71 -10.39
C ILE A 101 18.59 9.35 -9.74
N PHE A 102 19.46 8.87 -8.86
CA PHE A 102 19.26 7.58 -8.20
C PHE A 102 18.00 7.56 -7.32
N THR A 103 17.72 8.64 -6.59
CA THR A 103 16.49 8.76 -5.81
C THR A 103 15.25 8.68 -6.70
N LEU A 104 15.27 9.38 -7.84
CA LEU A 104 14.17 9.42 -8.80
C LEU A 104 13.96 8.07 -9.51
N VAL A 105 15.06 7.39 -9.88
CA VAL A 105 15.01 6.04 -10.48
C VAL A 105 14.40 5.05 -9.49
N VAL A 106 14.85 5.05 -8.22
CA VAL A 106 14.30 4.16 -7.19
C VAL A 106 12.85 4.50 -6.89
N PHE A 107 12.49 5.78 -6.84
CA PHE A 107 11.09 6.20 -6.70
C PHE A 107 10.23 5.63 -7.84
N PHE A 108 10.67 5.78 -9.08
CA PHE A 108 9.93 5.29 -10.25
C PHE A 108 9.83 3.76 -10.25
N VAL A 109 10.92 3.06 -9.96
CA VAL A 109 10.94 1.58 -9.87
C VAL A 109 9.97 1.09 -8.82
N ILE A 110 10.04 1.63 -7.60
CA ILE A 110 9.17 1.18 -6.51
C ILE A 110 7.71 1.57 -6.77
N SER A 111 7.44 2.78 -7.27
CA SER A 111 6.07 3.27 -7.47
C SER A 111 5.38 2.66 -8.69
N SER A 112 6.13 2.34 -9.75
CA SER A 112 5.56 1.86 -11.02
C SER A 112 5.80 0.37 -11.26
N LEU A 113 7.01 -0.14 -11.00
CA LEU A 113 7.37 -1.51 -11.31
C LEU A 113 6.84 -2.50 -10.25
N PHE A 114 6.88 -2.14 -8.97
CA PHE A 114 6.40 -3.03 -7.90
C PHE A 114 4.91 -3.38 -8.00
N PRO A 115 3.99 -2.45 -8.30
CA PRO A 115 2.59 -2.81 -8.55
C PRO A 115 2.40 -3.79 -9.71
N VAL A 116 3.17 -3.59 -10.80
CA VAL A 116 3.14 -4.49 -11.96
C VAL A 116 3.69 -5.87 -11.59
N LEU A 117 4.83 -5.92 -10.89
CA LEU A 117 5.41 -7.18 -10.41
C LEU A 117 4.48 -7.89 -9.42
N GLY A 118 3.74 -7.15 -8.58
CA GLY A 118 2.73 -7.70 -7.68
C GLY A 118 1.58 -8.35 -8.42
N ALA A 119 1.07 -7.68 -9.45
CA ALA A 119 0.00 -8.21 -10.27
C ALA A 119 0.42 -9.47 -11.06
N LEU A 120 1.61 -9.44 -11.66
CA LEU A 120 2.17 -10.58 -12.41
C LEU A 120 2.61 -11.70 -11.46
N GLY A 121 3.36 -11.39 -10.40
CA GLY A 121 3.88 -12.36 -9.44
C GLY A 121 2.77 -13.11 -8.70
N GLY A 122 1.69 -12.43 -8.33
CA GLY A 122 0.51 -13.06 -7.76
C GLY A 122 -0.12 -14.09 -8.71
N GLY A 123 -0.15 -13.80 -10.02
CA GLY A 123 -0.60 -14.74 -11.05
C GLY A 123 0.33 -15.94 -11.23
N PHE A 124 1.65 -15.73 -11.19
CA PHE A 124 2.63 -16.82 -11.30
C PHE A 124 2.57 -17.78 -10.11
N VAL A 125 2.39 -17.28 -8.89
CA VAL A 125 2.36 -18.10 -7.68
C VAL A 125 1.01 -18.77 -7.46
N ALA A 126 -0.09 -18.07 -7.77
CA ALA A 126 -1.43 -18.62 -7.64
C ALA A 126 -1.84 -19.56 -8.78
N GLY A 127 -1.13 -19.48 -9.92
CA GLY A 127 -1.49 -20.21 -11.13
C GLY A 127 -2.61 -19.54 -11.95
N PRO A 128 -3.19 -20.23 -12.92
CA PRO A 128 -4.33 -19.73 -13.67
C PRO A 128 -5.56 -19.59 -12.75
N PRO A 129 -6.40 -18.57 -12.96
CA PRO A 129 -7.63 -18.42 -12.18
C PRO A 129 -8.55 -19.62 -12.43
N PRO A 130 -9.29 -20.08 -11.40
CA PRO A 130 -10.30 -21.13 -11.57
C PRO A 130 -11.29 -20.73 -12.65
N GLN A 131 -11.63 -21.66 -13.53
CA GLN A 131 -12.59 -21.42 -14.58
C GLN A 131 -14.00 -21.66 -14.02
N LEU A 132 -14.94 -20.79 -14.41
CA LEU A 132 -16.34 -21.01 -14.07
C LEU A 132 -16.76 -22.40 -14.58
N PRO A 133 -17.35 -23.25 -13.74
CA PRO A 133 -17.85 -24.54 -14.21
C PRO A 133 -18.88 -24.30 -15.32
N GLU A 134 -18.68 -24.96 -16.44
CA GLU A 134 -19.68 -24.97 -17.49
C GLU A 134 -20.98 -25.57 -16.91
N THR A 135 -22.01 -24.75 -16.81
CA THR A 135 -23.31 -25.28 -16.41
C THR A 135 -23.74 -26.32 -17.49
N PRO A 136 -23.97 -27.57 -17.09
CA PRO A 136 -24.47 -28.55 -18.03
C PRO A 136 -25.70 -27.97 -18.69
N ALA A 137 -25.75 -28.02 -20.04
CA ALA A 137 -26.89 -27.57 -20.80
C ALA A 137 -28.14 -28.21 -20.18
N VAL A 138 -29.10 -27.39 -19.83
CA VAL A 138 -30.39 -27.90 -19.34
C VAL A 138 -30.94 -28.75 -20.47
N GLU A 139 -30.79 -30.06 -20.36
CA GLU A 139 -31.45 -30.98 -21.29
C GLU A 139 -32.93 -30.82 -20.99
N VAL A 140 -33.59 -30.08 -21.87
CA VAL A 140 -35.04 -29.91 -21.83
C VAL A 140 -35.60 -31.27 -22.16
N LEU A 141 -35.87 -32.06 -21.12
CA LEU A 141 -36.58 -33.34 -21.30
C LEU A 141 -37.87 -33.06 -22.06
N PRO A 142 -38.23 -33.92 -23.02
CA PRO A 142 -39.40 -33.70 -23.81
C PRO A 142 -40.64 -33.58 -22.91
N VAL A 143 -41.40 -32.53 -23.15
CA VAL A 143 -42.61 -32.22 -22.42
C VAL A 143 -43.57 -33.42 -22.56
N MET A 144 -43.79 -34.12 -21.46
CA MET A 144 -44.72 -35.24 -21.45
C MET A 144 -46.14 -34.69 -21.31
N TYR A 145 -46.92 -34.75 -22.39
CA TYR A 145 -48.34 -34.39 -22.35
C TYR A 145 -49.12 -35.50 -21.67
N VAL A 146 -49.57 -35.30 -20.45
CA VAL A 146 -50.51 -36.17 -19.79
C VAL A 146 -51.90 -35.60 -20.05
N SER A 147 -52.66 -36.27 -20.92
CA SER A 147 -54.06 -35.92 -21.22
C SER A 147 -54.95 -36.72 -20.28
N ASN A 148 -55.58 -36.04 -19.32
CA ASN A 148 -56.69 -36.60 -18.54
C ASN A 148 -58.04 -36.00 -19.02
N ALA A 149 -59.12 -36.65 -18.74
CA ALA A 149 -60.47 -36.32 -19.20
C ALA A 149 -61.00 -34.91 -18.80
N THR A 150 -60.22 -34.13 -18.06
CA THR A 150 -60.60 -32.80 -17.59
C THR A 150 -59.65 -31.67 -18.02
N GLY A 151 -58.67 -31.92 -18.90
CA GLY A 151 -57.75 -30.86 -19.37
C GLY A 151 -56.31 -31.32 -19.47
N SER A 152 -55.59 -30.78 -20.44
CA SER A 152 -54.18 -31.05 -20.66
C SER A 152 -53.34 -30.12 -19.74
N TYR A 153 -52.59 -30.71 -18.84
CA TYR A 153 -51.59 -29.97 -18.05
C TYR A 153 -50.20 -30.30 -18.55
N VAL A 154 -49.44 -29.28 -18.82
CA VAL A 154 -48.03 -29.39 -19.15
C VAL A 154 -47.27 -29.51 -17.83
N VAL A 155 -46.77 -30.69 -17.53
CA VAL A 155 -45.82 -30.86 -16.39
C VAL A 155 -44.42 -30.76 -16.95
N PRO A 156 -43.66 -29.73 -16.61
CA PRO A 156 -42.25 -29.71 -16.95
C PRO A 156 -41.59 -30.90 -16.24
N GLY A 157 -41.07 -31.85 -17.00
CA GLY A 157 -40.28 -32.96 -16.48
C GLY A 157 -38.91 -32.44 -16.02
N VAL A 158 -38.88 -31.64 -14.98
CA VAL A 158 -37.66 -31.18 -14.39
C VAL A 158 -37.38 -32.02 -13.16
N ASP A 159 -36.40 -32.86 -13.25
CA ASP A 159 -35.76 -33.40 -12.03
C ASP A 159 -34.95 -32.28 -11.36
N SER A 160 -35.70 -31.29 -10.87
CA SER A 160 -35.17 -30.01 -10.36
C SER A 160 -34.38 -30.16 -9.05
N GLY A 161 -34.50 -31.29 -8.39
CA GLY A 161 -33.81 -31.53 -7.12
C GLY A 161 -32.34 -31.96 -7.31
N GLN A 162 -32.08 -32.94 -8.16
CA GLN A 162 -30.71 -33.44 -8.37
C GLN A 162 -29.84 -32.49 -9.19
N GLN A 163 -30.41 -31.83 -10.19
CA GLN A 163 -29.65 -30.81 -10.96
C GLN A 163 -29.40 -29.54 -10.15
N ALA A 164 -30.32 -29.14 -9.27
CA ALA A 164 -30.13 -28.02 -8.38
C ALA A 164 -29.05 -28.30 -7.32
N SER A 165 -29.02 -29.50 -6.74
CA SER A 165 -28.01 -29.92 -5.79
C SER A 165 -26.62 -30.02 -6.44
N ALA A 166 -26.51 -30.68 -7.59
CA ALA A 166 -25.28 -30.80 -8.34
C ALA A 166 -24.70 -29.42 -8.74
N ARG A 167 -25.56 -28.50 -9.15
CA ARG A 167 -25.15 -27.11 -9.46
C ARG A 167 -24.69 -26.37 -8.21
N HIS A 168 -25.36 -26.58 -7.09
CA HIS A 168 -24.96 -25.99 -5.81
C HIS A 168 -23.60 -26.51 -5.35
N ASP A 169 -23.35 -27.80 -5.47
CA ASP A 169 -22.07 -28.41 -5.10
C ASP A 169 -20.93 -27.94 -6.01
N MET A 170 -21.16 -27.85 -7.32
CA MET A 170 -20.17 -27.29 -8.26
C MET A 170 -19.85 -25.80 -7.98
N LEU A 171 -20.87 -25.01 -7.65
CA LEU A 171 -20.63 -23.60 -7.29
C LEU A 171 -19.89 -23.47 -5.98
N LYS A 172 -20.14 -24.35 -5.01
CA LYS A 172 -19.43 -24.37 -3.74
C LYS A 172 -17.96 -24.76 -3.93
N GLU A 173 -17.69 -25.80 -4.70
CA GLU A 173 -16.33 -26.20 -5.06
C GLU A 173 -15.56 -25.06 -5.76
N TYR A 174 -16.20 -24.41 -6.73
CA TYR A 174 -15.64 -23.24 -7.40
C TYR A 174 -15.34 -22.08 -6.43
N GLN A 175 -16.23 -21.83 -5.46
CA GLN A 175 -16.00 -20.80 -4.45
C GLN A 175 -14.84 -21.15 -3.51
N GLU A 176 -14.69 -22.41 -3.15
CA GLU A 176 -13.55 -22.89 -2.33
C GLU A 176 -12.23 -22.79 -3.11
N GLU A 177 -12.20 -23.15 -4.39
CA GLU A 177 -11.02 -22.98 -5.25
C GLU A 177 -10.69 -21.49 -5.46
N LEU A 178 -11.70 -20.66 -5.67
CA LEU A 178 -11.52 -19.21 -5.82
C LEU A 178 -10.98 -18.58 -4.54
N ALA A 179 -11.46 -19.02 -3.37
CA ALA A 179 -10.96 -18.57 -2.08
C ALA A 179 -9.49 -18.97 -1.89
N ALA A 180 -9.13 -20.20 -2.18
CA ALA A 180 -7.74 -20.68 -2.10
C ALA A 180 -6.82 -19.95 -3.08
N TYR A 181 -7.29 -19.69 -4.30
CA TYR A 181 -6.57 -18.89 -5.29
C TYR A 181 -6.33 -17.45 -4.82
N THR A 182 -7.38 -16.81 -4.30
CA THR A 182 -7.30 -15.42 -3.81
C THR A 182 -6.41 -15.30 -2.58
N GLU A 183 -6.41 -16.29 -1.69
CA GLU A 183 -5.53 -16.34 -0.52
C GLU A 183 -4.05 -16.45 -0.92
N LYS A 184 -3.70 -17.34 -1.85
CA LYS A 184 -2.34 -17.46 -2.39
C LYS A 184 -1.88 -16.15 -3.04
N LYS A 185 -2.73 -15.54 -3.85
CA LYS A 185 -2.47 -14.26 -4.50
C LYS A 185 -2.28 -13.14 -3.48
N ARG A 186 -3.10 -13.12 -2.42
CA ARG A 186 -3.04 -12.13 -1.34
C ARG A 186 -1.72 -12.22 -0.58
N THR A 187 -1.24 -13.41 -0.24
CA THR A 187 0.04 -13.59 0.47
C THR A 187 1.20 -12.92 -0.27
N VAL A 188 1.28 -13.10 -1.60
CA VAL A 188 2.32 -12.45 -2.43
C VAL A 188 2.13 -10.93 -2.47
N THR A 189 0.89 -10.48 -2.61
CA THR A 189 0.56 -9.04 -2.63
C THR A 189 0.89 -8.39 -1.27
N ASP A 190 0.62 -9.06 -0.15
CA ASP A 190 0.90 -8.55 1.19
C ASP A 190 2.40 -8.36 1.42
N VAL A 191 3.23 -9.32 1.01
CA VAL A 191 4.70 -9.19 1.08
C VAL A 191 5.19 -8.01 0.24
N LEU A 192 4.68 -7.85 -0.98
CA LEU A 192 5.05 -6.73 -1.84
C LEU A 192 4.52 -5.39 -1.33
N THR A 193 3.37 -5.39 -0.64
CA THR A 193 2.82 -4.20 0.02
C THR A 193 3.76 -3.73 1.14
N LEU A 194 4.32 -4.64 1.93
CA LEU A 194 5.30 -4.30 2.97
C LEU A 194 6.57 -3.63 2.40
N LEU A 195 6.99 -4.04 1.20
CA LEU A 195 8.18 -3.51 0.52
C LEU A 195 7.91 -2.20 -0.24
N SER A 196 6.65 -1.84 -0.48
CA SER A 196 6.27 -0.64 -1.21
C SER A 196 5.61 0.39 -0.28
N PRO A 197 6.28 1.51 0.06
CA PRO A 197 5.66 2.55 0.88
C PRO A 197 4.41 3.15 0.23
N GLN A 198 4.34 3.15 -1.11
CA GLN A 198 3.18 3.60 -1.87
C GLN A 198 1.94 2.72 -1.61
N LYS A 199 2.12 1.39 -1.64
CA LYS A 199 1.02 0.44 -1.38
C LYS A 199 0.60 0.45 0.08
N SER A 200 1.58 0.51 0.99
CA SER A 200 1.32 0.65 2.42
C SER A 200 0.54 1.92 2.74
N TYR A 201 0.90 3.04 2.11
CA TYR A 201 0.19 4.31 2.23
C TYR A 201 -1.26 4.20 1.71
N GLN A 202 -1.44 3.65 0.49
CA GLN A 202 -2.77 3.45 -0.09
C GLN A 202 -3.66 2.57 0.80
N ALA A 203 -3.15 1.43 1.26
CA ALA A 203 -3.91 0.52 2.11
C ALA A 203 -4.45 1.20 3.39
N VAL A 204 -3.63 2.04 4.02
CA VAL A 204 -4.05 2.77 5.24
C VAL A 204 -5.00 3.91 4.91
N THR A 205 -4.73 4.68 3.85
CA THR A 205 -5.58 5.81 3.48
C THR A 205 -6.95 5.39 2.98
N ASP A 206 -7.05 4.27 2.26
CA ASP A 206 -8.32 3.71 1.79
C ASP A 206 -9.23 3.36 2.98
N VAL A 207 -8.66 2.76 4.03
CA VAL A 207 -9.40 2.45 5.26
C VAL A 207 -9.81 3.71 6.04
N VAL A 208 -8.93 4.72 6.12
CA VAL A 208 -9.23 5.97 6.82
C VAL A 208 -10.30 6.79 6.10
N SER A 209 -10.37 6.72 4.76
CA SER A 209 -11.32 7.45 3.93
C SER A 209 -12.64 6.71 3.66
N ALA A 210 -12.73 5.40 3.98
CA ALA A 210 -13.95 4.63 3.77
C ALA A 210 -15.11 5.10 4.65
N PRO A 211 -16.37 4.99 4.17
CA PRO A 211 -17.56 5.20 5.00
C PRO A 211 -17.53 4.27 6.22
N ARG A 212 -17.79 4.80 7.40
CA ARG A 212 -17.57 4.09 8.66
C ARG A 212 -18.77 3.24 9.06
N GLU A 213 -18.68 1.94 8.86
CA GLU A 213 -19.54 0.96 9.50
C GLU A 213 -18.87 0.34 10.75
N MET A 214 -17.54 0.42 10.87
CA MET A 214 -16.73 -0.13 11.97
C MET A 214 -15.97 0.96 12.72
N SER A 215 -15.50 0.64 13.94
CA SER A 215 -14.66 1.56 14.70
C SER A 215 -13.32 1.81 13.97
N LEU A 216 -12.76 3.02 14.10
CA LEU A 216 -11.45 3.34 13.50
C LEU A 216 -10.34 2.40 13.96
N VAL A 217 -10.40 1.94 15.21
CA VAL A 217 -9.40 1.06 15.80
C VAL A 217 -9.41 -0.31 15.14
N ASP A 218 -10.59 -0.88 14.93
CA ASP A 218 -10.75 -2.18 14.28
C ASP A 218 -10.34 -2.11 12.80
N SER A 219 -10.70 -1.01 12.15
CA SER A 219 -10.33 -0.75 10.76
C SER A 219 -8.82 -0.59 10.57
N LEU A 220 -8.13 0.12 11.47
CA LEU A 220 -6.66 0.23 11.46
C LEU A 220 -5.98 -1.10 11.80
N GLY A 221 -6.60 -1.92 12.66
CA GLY A 221 -6.14 -3.27 12.94
C GLY A 221 -6.06 -4.16 11.70
N SER A 222 -6.93 -3.95 10.71
CA SER A 222 -6.91 -4.70 9.44
C SER A 222 -5.73 -4.34 8.52
N VAL A 223 -5.15 -3.16 8.66
CA VAL A 223 -4.03 -2.64 7.84
C VAL A 223 -2.71 -2.50 8.60
N TRP A 224 -2.58 -3.22 9.73
CA TRP A 224 -1.37 -3.18 10.56
C TRP A 224 -0.08 -3.45 9.77
N ALA A 225 -0.15 -4.35 8.77
CA ALA A 225 0.97 -4.67 7.90
C ALA A 225 1.43 -3.46 7.07
N GLY A 226 0.49 -2.65 6.55
CA GLY A 226 0.78 -1.40 5.86
C GLY A 226 1.45 -0.37 6.79
N ILE A 227 0.95 -0.23 8.02
CA ILE A 227 1.56 0.67 9.02
C ILE A 227 2.97 0.21 9.36
N ALA A 228 3.16 -1.10 9.60
CA ALA A 228 4.48 -1.67 9.85
C ALA A 228 5.45 -1.45 8.68
N GLY A 229 4.98 -1.60 7.43
CA GLY A 229 5.75 -1.31 6.22
C GLY A 229 6.18 0.16 6.13
N LEU A 230 5.27 1.10 6.43
CA LEU A 230 5.58 2.54 6.46
C LEU A 230 6.62 2.93 7.53
N ILE A 231 6.75 2.16 8.60
CA ILE A 231 7.76 2.37 9.63
C ILE A 231 9.07 1.64 9.29
N ALA A 232 8.98 0.40 8.82
CA ALA A 232 10.13 -0.42 8.52
C ALA A 232 10.95 0.13 7.34
N PHE A 233 10.27 0.60 6.29
CA PHE A 233 10.93 1.11 5.09
C PHE A 233 11.87 2.30 5.39
N PRO A 234 11.43 3.41 6.02
CA PRO A 234 12.33 4.50 6.36
C PRO A 234 13.42 4.09 7.36
N SER A 235 13.13 3.15 8.27
CA SER A 235 14.12 2.67 9.23
C SER A 235 15.28 1.94 8.54
N ILE A 236 15.00 1.11 7.53
CA ILE A 236 16.01 0.40 6.74
C ILE A 236 16.88 1.39 5.97
N PHE A 237 16.27 2.35 5.26
CA PHE A 237 17.01 3.33 4.48
C PHE A 237 17.80 4.30 5.36
N PHE A 238 17.26 4.68 6.52
CA PHE A 238 17.99 5.48 7.49
C PHE A 238 19.21 4.71 8.06
N ALA A 239 19.04 3.44 8.41
CA ALA A 239 20.15 2.59 8.86
C ALA A 239 21.23 2.47 7.78
N ALA A 240 20.84 2.32 6.51
CA ALA A 240 21.77 2.31 5.38
C ALA A 240 22.49 3.66 5.22
N ALA A 241 21.78 4.78 5.32
CA ALA A 241 22.35 6.12 5.28
C ALA A 241 23.36 6.33 6.43
N TYR A 242 22.97 5.95 7.63
CA TYR A 242 23.79 6.06 8.84
C TYR A 242 25.08 5.24 8.72
N THR A 243 24.98 3.96 8.41
CA THR A 243 26.17 3.09 8.28
C THR A 243 27.10 3.54 7.17
N ARG A 244 26.54 4.03 6.05
CA ARG A 244 27.32 4.57 4.93
C ARG A 244 28.04 5.86 5.34
N PHE A 245 27.36 6.76 6.03
CA PHE A 245 27.91 8.02 6.50
C PHE A 245 29.05 7.79 7.50
N MET A 246 28.89 6.86 8.45
CA MET A 246 29.92 6.52 9.44
C MET A 246 31.20 5.94 8.82
N ARG A 247 31.05 5.19 7.70
CA ARG A 247 32.17 4.56 6.98
C ARG A 247 32.79 5.44 5.89
N MET A 248 32.27 6.66 5.71
CA MET A 248 32.72 7.54 4.65
C MET A 248 34.12 8.08 4.96
N ASP A 249 35.09 7.84 4.05
CA ASP A 249 36.41 8.46 4.10
C ASP A 249 36.33 9.91 3.56
N ILE A 250 36.73 10.87 4.37
CA ILE A 250 36.68 12.31 4.08
C ILE A 250 38.10 12.83 3.79
N ARG A 251 38.85 12.06 3.02
CA ARG A 251 40.17 12.52 2.54
C ARG A 251 40.06 13.56 1.43
#